data_7d10977a6504b87c2806504451909963
#
_entry.id   7d10977a6504b87c2806504451909963
#
_cell.length_a   1.000
_cell.length_b   1.000
_cell.length_c   1.000
_cell.angle_alpha   90.00
_cell.angle_beta   90.00
_cell.angle_gamma   90.00
#
_symmetry.space_group_name_H-M   'P 1'
#
loop_
_entity.id
_entity.type
_entity.pdbx_description
1 polymer ?
#
loop_
_entity_poly.entity_id
_entity_poly.type
_entity_poly.pdbx_seq_one_letter_code
_entity_poly.pdbx_strand_id
1 'polypeptide(L)'
;MKKKQVLLAVFAATMLTPTVAWAQYPQISGEAKENYTKMMTEERKRSDEAWAKALPIVQKEAREGRPYIPWAGRPYDLPQADIPSFPGAEGGGMYSFGGRGGKVITVTNLNVRGPGSFREACETGGARIIVFNVAGIIRLESPIIVRAPYVTIAGQTAPG
;
A
#
# COMPACT_ATOMS: atom_id res chain seq x y z
N MET A 1 -10.47 70.81 -26.80
CA MET A 1 -11.15 69.53 -26.82
C MET A 1 -10.21 68.32 -26.88
N LYS A 2 -9.03 68.26 -26.22
CA LYS A 2 -8.09 67.14 -26.32
C LYS A 2 -7.72 66.48 -24.98
N LYS A 3 -8.27 66.92 -23.84
CA LYS A 3 -7.90 66.36 -22.52
C LYS A 3 -8.88 65.32 -21.97
N LYS A 4 -10.05 65.09 -22.59
CA LYS A 4 -11.05 64.11 -22.10
C LYS A 4 -10.90 62.72 -22.70
N GLN A 5 -10.13 62.53 -23.77
CA GLN A 5 -9.97 61.23 -24.42
C GLN A 5 -8.81 60.39 -23.82
N VAL A 6 -7.87 61.00 -23.11
CA VAL A 6 -6.74 60.31 -22.50
C VAL A 6 -7.12 59.61 -21.20
N LEU A 7 -8.15 60.10 -20.50
CA LEU A 7 -8.60 59.53 -19.23
C LEU A 7 -9.42 58.26 -19.38
N LEU A 8 -10.04 58.01 -20.56
CA LEU A 8 -10.84 56.82 -20.79
C LEU A 8 -9.98 55.60 -21.22
N ALA A 9 -8.79 55.84 -21.76
CA ALA A 9 -7.90 54.77 -22.21
C ALA A 9 -7.11 54.15 -21.05
N VAL A 10 -6.91 54.83 -19.93
CA VAL A 10 -6.17 54.31 -18.78
C VAL A 10 -7.09 53.46 -17.89
N PHE A 11 -8.42 53.64 -17.92
CA PHE A 11 -9.36 52.87 -17.10
C PHE A 11 -9.72 51.50 -17.73
N ALA A 12 -9.47 51.30 -19.02
CA ALA A 12 -9.77 50.04 -19.71
C ALA A 12 -8.62 49.01 -19.64
N ALA A 13 -7.42 49.42 -19.22
CA ALA A 13 -6.26 48.54 -19.19
C ALA A 13 -6.08 47.78 -17.86
N THR A 14 -6.86 48.12 -16.83
CA THR A 14 -6.72 47.53 -15.48
C THR A 14 -7.64 46.34 -15.18
N MET A 15 -8.50 45.94 -16.15
CA MET A 15 -9.56 44.94 -15.92
C MET A 15 -9.28 43.56 -16.54
N LEU A 16 -8.08 43.29 -17.05
CA LEU A 16 -7.77 41.99 -17.67
C LEU A 16 -6.43 41.41 -17.20
N THR A 17 -6.22 41.33 -15.89
CA THR A 17 -5.28 40.33 -15.39
C THR A 17 -6.11 39.15 -14.93
N PRO A 18 -6.10 38.00 -15.63
CA PRO A 18 -6.65 36.79 -15.06
C PRO A 18 -5.85 36.49 -13.81
N THR A 19 -6.47 36.62 -12.64
CA THR A 19 -5.95 36.06 -11.40
C THR A 19 -5.99 34.54 -11.57
N VAL A 20 -4.93 33.98 -12.13
CA VAL A 20 -4.74 32.55 -12.10
C VAL A 20 -4.45 32.21 -10.64
N ALA A 21 -5.51 31.82 -9.93
CA ALA A 21 -5.36 31.22 -8.61
C ALA A 21 -4.65 29.88 -8.79
N TRP A 22 -3.34 29.89 -8.69
CA TRP A 22 -2.57 28.67 -8.58
C TRP A 22 -2.93 28.04 -7.25
N ALA A 23 -3.60 26.88 -7.30
CA ALA A 23 -3.76 26.06 -6.11
C ALA A 23 -2.36 25.69 -5.60
N GLN A 24 -1.88 26.39 -4.58
CA GLN A 24 -0.61 26.08 -3.94
C GLN A 24 -0.81 24.87 -3.04
N TYR A 25 -0.44 23.68 -3.53
CA TYR A 25 -0.27 22.53 -2.65
C TYR A 25 0.86 22.84 -1.65
N PRO A 26 0.71 22.47 -0.38
CA PRO A 26 1.77 22.63 0.61
C PRO A 26 3.08 22.03 0.11
N GLN A 27 4.13 22.82 0.07
CA GLN A 27 5.46 22.31 -0.34
C GLN A 27 6.06 21.51 0.81
N ILE A 28 6.43 20.26 0.52
CA ILE A 28 7.13 19.41 1.48
C ILE A 28 8.55 19.96 1.66
N SER A 29 8.98 20.19 2.90
CA SER A 29 10.32 20.70 3.22
C SER A 29 11.41 19.75 2.71
N GLY A 30 12.60 20.31 2.39
CA GLY A 30 13.76 19.52 1.96
C GLY A 30 14.15 18.46 2.99
N GLU A 31 14.15 18.84 4.26
CA GLU A 31 14.43 17.94 5.39
C GLU A 31 13.43 16.78 5.48
N ALA A 32 12.14 17.06 5.31
CA ALA A 32 11.12 16.00 5.33
C ALA A 32 11.30 15.02 4.17
N LYS A 33 11.68 15.50 2.98
CA LYS A 33 12.00 14.64 1.83
C LYS A 33 13.22 13.77 2.09
N GLU A 34 14.25 14.33 2.67
CA GLU A 34 15.49 13.61 2.99
C GLU A 34 15.22 12.52 4.05
N ASN A 35 14.53 12.85 5.11
CA ASN A 35 14.13 11.90 6.16
C ASN A 35 13.27 10.78 5.60
N TYR A 36 12.31 11.09 4.74
CA TYR A 36 11.50 10.08 4.05
C TYR A 36 12.36 9.16 3.16
N THR A 37 13.31 9.73 2.41
CA THR A 37 14.19 8.94 1.54
C THR A 37 15.08 8.00 2.33
N LYS A 38 15.67 8.46 3.44
CA LYS A 38 16.45 7.63 4.36
C LYS A 38 15.61 6.48 4.91
N MET A 39 14.44 6.80 5.46
CA MET A 39 13.50 5.82 6.00
C MET A 39 13.12 4.76 4.95
N MET A 40 12.77 5.18 3.74
CA MET A 40 12.39 4.27 2.65
C MET A 40 13.55 3.39 2.18
N THR A 41 14.77 3.92 2.18
CA THR A 41 15.97 3.15 1.80
C THR A 41 16.24 2.03 2.81
N GLU A 42 16.17 2.35 4.09
CA GLU A 42 16.33 1.34 5.16
C GLU A 42 15.21 0.30 5.12
N GLU A 43 13.96 0.73 4.89
CA GLU A 43 12.84 -0.17 4.82
C GLU A 43 12.92 -1.12 3.62
N ARG A 44 13.36 -0.63 2.47
CA ARG A 44 13.60 -1.47 1.29
C ARG A 44 14.66 -2.53 1.57
N LYS A 45 15.77 -2.15 2.19
CA LYS A 45 16.82 -3.11 2.58
C LYS A 45 16.26 -4.22 3.48
N ARG A 46 15.51 -3.86 4.52
CA ARG A 46 14.85 -4.84 5.41
C ARG A 46 13.85 -5.72 4.67
N SER A 47 13.06 -5.12 3.78
CA SER A 47 12.12 -5.85 2.94
C SER A 47 12.84 -6.82 1.98
N ASP A 48 14.01 -6.45 1.46
CA ASP A 48 14.83 -7.33 0.61
C ASP A 48 15.39 -8.52 1.41
N GLU A 49 15.82 -8.28 2.65
CA GLU A 49 16.26 -9.34 3.56
C GLU A 49 15.12 -10.31 3.93
N ALA A 50 13.94 -9.77 4.21
CA ALA A 50 12.75 -10.59 4.47
C ALA A 50 12.31 -11.37 3.23
N TRP A 51 12.36 -10.73 2.07
CA TRP A 51 12.05 -11.37 0.79
C TRP A 51 13.03 -12.49 0.43
N ALA A 52 14.32 -12.32 0.68
CA ALA A 52 15.32 -13.37 0.46
C ALA A 52 15.01 -14.65 1.25
N LYS A 53 14.42 -14.51 2.44
CA LYS A 53 13.96 -15.66 3.25
C LYS A 53 12.64 -16.25 2.73
N ALA A 54 11.72 -15.39 2.26
CA ALA A 54 10.41 -15.80 1.78
C ALA A 54 10.45 -16.45 0.37
N LEU A 55 11.36 -15.99 -0.49
CA LEU A 55 11.44 -16.40 -1.90
C LEU A 55 11.57 -17.92 -2.12
N PRO A 56 12.43 -18.66 -1.39
CA PRO A 56 12.51 -20.10 -1.54
C PRO A 56 11.20 -20.83 -1.25
N ILE A 57 10.42 -20.32 -0.28
CA ILE A 57 9.11 -20.88 0.09
C ILE A 57 8.12 -20.63 -1.05
N VAL A 58 8.07 -19.38 -1.56
CA VAL A 58 7.21 -19.00 -2.68
C VAL A 58 7.55 -19.83 -3.94
N GLN A 59 8.83 -20.03 -4.23
CA GLN A 59 9.26 -20.84 -5.37
C GLN A 59 8.89 -22.32 -5.20
N LYS A 60 8.95 -22.85 -3.98
CA LYS A 60 8.50 -24.20 -3.68
C LYS A 60 7.00 -24.34 -3.91
N GLU A 61 6.21 -23.43 -3.35
CA GLU A 61 4.74 -23.41 -3.53
C GLU A 61 4.35 -23.22 -5.00
N ALA A 62 5.12 -22.45 -5.78
CA ALA A 62 4.88 -22.29 -7.21
C ALA A 62 5.01 -23.60 -7.98
N ARG A 63 5.94 -24.47 -7.58
CA ARG A 63 6.09 -25.82 -8.15
C ARG A 63 5.00 -26.79 -7.71
N GLU A 64 4.39 -26.53 -6.55
CA GLU A 64 3.33 -27.35 -5.96
C GLU A 64 1.90 -26.91 -6.39
N GLY A 65 1.79 -25.93 -7.32
CA GLY A 65 0.52 -25.52 -7.89
C GLY A 65 -0.02 -24.15 -7.44
N ARG A 66 0.80 -23.35 -6.73
CA ARG A 66 0.50 -21.95 -6.40
C ARG A 66 1.40 -21.01 -7.19
N PRO A 67 1.07 -20.69 -8.45
CA PRO A 67 1.99 -19.98 -9.33
C PRO A 67 2.36 -18.60 -8.78
N TYR A 68 3.65 -18.28 -8.86
CA TYR A 68 4.18 -16.95 -8.59
C TYR A 68 4.41 -16.22 -9.90
N ILE A 69 3.64 -15.14 -10.15
CA ILE A 69 3.65 -14.38 -11.38
C ILE A 69 4.02 -12.92 -11.05
N PRO A 70 5.32 -12.59 -10.94
CA PRO A 70 5.79 -11.27 -10.49
C PRO A 70 5.49 -10.14 -11.49
N TRP A 71 5.21 -10.48 -12.75
CA TRP A 71 4.88 -9.52 -13.81
C TRP A 71 3.37 -9.33 -14.03
N ALA A 72 2.52 -9.99 -13.24
CA ALA A 72 1.09 -9.83 -13.37
C ALA A 72 0.70 -8.37 -13.08
N GLY A 73 0.22 -7.67 -14.08
CA GLY A 73 -0.21 -6.27 -14.00
C GLY A 73 -1.72 -6.10 -13.94
N ARG A 74 -2.49 -7.17 -14.15
CA ARG A 74 -3.94 -7.13 -14.24
C ARG A 74 -4.56 -8.32 -13.50
N PRO A 75 -5.77 -8.19 -12.93
CA PRO A 75 -6.42 -9.29 -12.21
C PRO A 75 -6.55 -10.60 -13.01
N TYR A 76 -6.79 -10.51 -14.30
CA TYR A 76 -6.95 -11.70 -15.17
C TYR A 76 -5.60 -12.34 -15.61
N ASP A 77 -4.47 -11.70 -15.33
CA ASP A 77 -3.15 -12.34 -15.50
C ASP A 77 -2.87 -13.34 -14.36
N LEU A 78 -3.68 -13.28 -13.29
CA LEU A 78 -3.55 -14.12 -12.11
C LEU A 78 -4.55 -15.28 -12.16
N PRO A 79 -4.18 -16.45 -11.60
CA PRO A 79 -5.13 -17.54 -11.45
C PRO A 79 -6.31 -17.11 -10.57
N GLN A 80 -7.51 -17.48 -10.99
CA GLN A 80 -8.76 -17.17 -10.30
C GLN A 80 -9.22 -18.39 -9.51
N ALA A 81 -9.87 -18.15 -8.36
CA ALA A 81 -10.53 -19.18 -7.59
C ALA A 81 -11.97 -19.40 -8.09
N ASP A 82 -12.51 -20.59 -7.89
CA ASP A 82 -13.89 -20.93 -8.25
C ASP A 82 -14.93 -20.30 -7.32
N ILE A 83 -14.51 -19.86 -6.15
CA ILE A 83 -15.38 -19.25 -5.14
C ILE A 83 -14.86 -17.87 -4.74
N PRO A 84 -15.75 -16.94 -4.37
CA PRO A 84 -15.35 -15.62 -3.89
C PRO A 84 -14.36 -15.68 -2.71
N SER A 85 -13.49 -14.68 -2.60
CA SER A 85 -12.47 -14.60 -1.54
C SER A 85 -13.06 -14.58 -0.13
N PHE A 86 -14.26 -14.00 0.01
CA PHE A 86 -15.10 -14.05 1.22
C PHE A 86 -16.57 -13.81 0.82
N PRO A 87 -17.56 -14.15 1.67
CA PRO A 87 -18.97 -13.88 1.38
C PRO A 87 -19.22 -12.38 1.18
N GLY A 88 -19.82 -12.02 0.05
CA GLY A 88 -20.08 -10.62 -0.33
C GLY A 88 -18.88 -9.90 -0.94
N ALA A 89 -17.81 -10.60 -1.32
CA ALA A 89 -16.70 -9.99 -2.05
C ALA A 89 -17.15 -9.50 -3.42
N GLU A 90 -16.72 -8.27 -3.77
CA GLU A 90 -17.00 -7.62 -5.04
C GLU A 90 -15.74 -7.03 -5.66
N GLY A 91 -15.80 -6.66 -6.95
CA GLY A 91 -14.71 -6.02 -7.66
C GLY A 91 -13.66 -6.97 -8.21
N GLY A 92 -12.57 -6.41 -8.74
CA GLY A 92 -11.54 -7.14 -9.50
C GLY A 92 -10.79 -8.24 -8.72
N GLY A 93 -10.76 -8.15 -7.39
CA GLY A 93 -10.15 -9.16 -6.50
C GLY A 93 -11.11 -10.20 -5.96
N MET A 94 -12.37 -10.19 -6.39
CA MET A 94 -13.44 -11.05 -5.85
C MET A 94 -13.09 -12.54 -5.86
N TYR A 95 -12.42 -13.02 -6.90
CA TYR A 95 -12.00 -14.40 -7.04
C TYR A 95 -10.52 -14.66 -6.73
N SER A 96 -9.89 -13.82 -5.92
CA SER A 96 -8.53 -14.08 -5.47
C SER A 96 -8.49 -15.26 -4.51
N PHE A 97 -7.41 -16.05 -4.57
CA PHE A 97 -7.21 -17.19 -3.68
C PHE A 97 -7.02 -16.78 -2.22
N GLY A 98 -6.39 -15.61 -2.01
CA GLY A 98 -5.95 -15.23 -0.68
C GLY A 98 -5.02 -16.27 -0.07
N GLY A 99 -5.08 -16.40 1.25
CA GLY A 99 -4.26 -17.36 2.02
C GLY A 99 -4.86 -18.75 2.18
N ARG A 100 -5.87 -19.12 1.39
CA ARG A 100 -6.58 -20.40 1.53
C ARG A 100 -5.63 -21.61 1.44
N GLY A 101 -5.81 -22.57 2.35
CA GLY A 101 -4.96 -23.75 2.44
C GLY A 101 -3.55 -23.47 2.96
N GLY A 102 -3.27 -22.23 3.39
CA GLY A 102 -2.02 -21.84 3.98
C GLY A 102 -2.01 -21.90 5.51
N LYS A 103 -0.93 -21.39 6.10
CA LYS A 103 -0.75 -21.32 7.56
C LYS A 103 -1.65 -20.22 8.15
N VAL A 104 -2.15 -20.45 9.36
CA VAL A 104 -2.74 -19.39 10.17
C VAL A 104 -1.62 -18.75 11.01
N ILE A 105 -1.45 -17.45 10.89
CA ILE A 105 -0.48 -16.68 11.67
C ILE A 105 -1.27 -15.71 12.54
N THR A 106 -1.05 -15.80 13.85
CA THR A 106 -1.74 -14.97 14.84
C THR A 106 -0.88 -13.78 15.21
N VAL A 107 -1.43 -12.57 15.03
CA VAL A 107 -0.85 -11.32 15.55
C VAL A 107 -1.18 -11.24 17.04
N THR A 108 -0.15 -11.20 17.88
CA THR A 108 -0.29 -11.29 19.34
C THR A 108 0.09 -10.02 20.09
N ASN A 109 0.62 -9.02 19.35
CA ASN A 109 1.00 -7.73 19.95
C ASN A 109 0.86 -6.58 18.93
N LEU A 110 0.90 -5.34 19.43
CA LEU A 110 0.80 -4.12 18.63
C LEU A 110 2.16 -3.52 18.26
N ASN A 111 3.24 -4.28 18.43
CA ASN A 111 4.59 -3.81 18.12
C ASN A 111 4.74 -3.55 16.61
N VAL A 112 5.55 -2.56 16.28
CA VAL A 112 5.84 -2.20 14.88
C VAL A 112 6.60 -3.33 14.17
N ARG A 113 7.43 -4.09 14.92
CA ARG A 113 8.33 -5.15 14.42
C ARG A 113 8.51 -6.25 15.46
N GLY A 114 9.11 -7.35 15.02
CA GLY A 114 9.51 -8.48 15.86
C GLY A 114 8.45 -9.57 15.95
N PRO A 115 8.72 -10.61 16.72
CA PRO A 115 7.88 -11.79 16.81
C PRO A 115 6.45 -11.47 17.24
N GLY A 116 5.48 -12.05 16.51
CA GLY A 116 4.05 -11.86 16.76
C GLY A 116 3.49 -10.51 16.30
N SER A 117 4.29 -9.67 15.62
CA SER A 117 3.81 -8.41 15.04
C SER A 117 3.08 -8.62 13.71
N PHE A 118 2.22 -7.68 13.37
CA PHE A 118 1.55 -7.69 12.06
C PHE A 118 2.54 -7.61 10.88
N ARG A 119 3.61 -6.83 11.04
CA ARG A 119 4.66 -6.72 10.02
C ARG A 119 5.32 -8.06 9.74
N GLU A 120 5.74 -8.79 10.77
CA GLU A 120 6.33 -10.12 10.61
C GLU A 120 5.40 -11.06 9.85
N ALA A 121 4.11 -11.10 10.21
CA ALA A 121 3.12 -11.90 9.52
C ALA A 121 2.97 -11.53 8.04
N CYS A 122 3.06 -10.24 7.70
CA CYS A 122 3.00 -9.74 6.33
C CYS A 122 4.24 -10.09 5.51
N GLU A 123 5.42 -10.09 6.12
CA GLU A 123 6.72 -10.33 5.47
C GLU A 123 7.07 -11.83 5.38
N THR A 124 6.37 -12.69 6.10
CA THR A 124 6.54 -14.15 6.02
C THR A 124 6.17 -14.67 4.64
N GLY A 125 6.92 -15.67 4.15
CA GLY A 125 6.64 -16.35 2.88
C GLY A 125 5.62 -17.48 3.01
N GLY A 126 5.01 -17.81 1.87
CA GLY A 126 4.03 -18.88 1.73
C GLY A 126 2.58 -18.41 1.92
N ALA A 127 1.65 -19.28 1.51
CA ALA A 127 0.22 -19.03 1.67
C ALA A 127 -0.14 -18.91 3.16
N ARG A 128 -0.86 -17.85 3.53
CA ARG A 128 -1.13 -17.56 4.94
C ARG A 128 -2.40 -16.75 5.16
N ILE A 129 -3.03 -17.03 6.28
CA ILE A 129 -4.16 -16.25 6.81
C ILE A 129 -3.68 -15.58 8.09
N ILE A 130 -3.73 -14.26 8.13
CA ILE A 130 -3.30 -13.46 9.27
C ILE A 130 -4.56 -13.12 10.08
N VAL A 131 -4.57 -13.55 11.34
CA VAL A 131 -5.64 -13.29 12.30
C VAL A 131 -5.11 -12.49 13.47
N PHE A 132 -5.97 -11.81 14.21
CA PHE A 132 -5.58 -10.93 15.31
C PHE A 132 -6.15 -11.45 16.62
N ASN A 133 -5.28 -11.63 17.61
CA ASN A 133 -5.63 -11.94 19.01
C ASN A 133 -5.38 -10.72 19.93
N VAL A 134 -5.27 -9.55 19.34
CA VAL A 134 -5.06 -8.28 20.04
C VAL A 134 -5.83 -7.18 19.32
N ALA A 135 -6.46 -6.30 20.07
CA ALA A 135 -7.11 -5.10 19.56
C ALA A 135 -6.28 -3.86 19.87
N GLY A 136 -6.35 -2.87 19.01
CA GLY A 136 -5.66 -1.59 19.22
C GLY A 136 -5.10 -0.98 17.94
N ILE A 137 -4.30 0.06 18.10
CA ILE A 137 -3.70 0.80 17.00
C ILE A 137 -2.22 0.45 16.89
N ILE A 138 -1.81 -0.09 15.74
CA ILE A 138 -0.41 -0.29 15.40
C ILE A 138 0.11 1.01 14.77
N ARG A 139 1.01 1.72 15.45
CA ARG A 139 1.60 2.97 14.96
C ARG A 139 2.81 2.64 14.08
N LEU A 140 2.61 2.67 12.78
CA LEU A 140 3.68 2.34 11.83
C LEU A 140 4.67 3.51 11.71
N GLU A 141 5.95 3.21 11.86
CA GLU A 141 7.08 4.14 11.60
C GLU A 141 7.49 4.13 10.14
N SER A 142 7.17 3.07 9.41
CA SER A 142 7.46 2.89 7.99
C SER A 142 6.41 1.98 7.35
N PRO A 143 6.21 2.04 6.02
CA PRO A 143 5.29 1.16 5.31
C PRO A 143 5.58 -0.32 5.54
N ILE A 144 4.55 -1.16 5.51
CA ILE A 144 4.70 -2.62 5.42
C ILE A 144 4.67 -3.00 3.95
N ILE A 145 5.73 -3.66 3.46
CA ILE A 145 5.85 -4.07 2.06
C ILE A 145 5.54 -5.57 1.95
N VAL A 146 4.33 -5.88 1.48
CA VAL A 146 3.89 -7.27 1.29
C VAL A 146 4.34 -7.74 -0.09
N ARG A 147 5.31 -8.64 -0.16
CA ARG A 147 5.88 -9.16 -1.43
C ARG A 147 5.45 -10.59 -1.74
N ALA A 148 5.32 -11.43 -0.72
CA ALA A 148 4.90 -12.81 -0.92
C ALA A 148 3.40 -12.90 -1.23
N PRO A 149 3.00 -13.62 -2.29
CA PRO A 149 1.60 -13.78 -2.68
C PRO A 149 0.81 -14.67 -1.70
N TYR A 150 -0.46 -14.87 -1.98
CA TYR A 150 -1.37 -15.77 -1.25
C TYR A 150 -1.54 -15.41 0.23
N VAL A 151 -1.94 -14.18 0.49
CA VAL A 151 -2.21 -13.68 1.84
C VAL A 151 -3.67 -13.27 1.99
N THR A 152 -4.25 -13.62 3.13
CA THR A 152 -5.53 -13.08 3.63
C THR A 152 -5.26 -12.38 4.96
N ILE A 153 -5.67 -11.13 5.08
CA ILE A 153 -5.61 -10.36 6.32
C ILE A 153 -7.02 -10.26 6.87
N ALA A 154 -7.30 -10.97 7.95
CA ALA A 154 -8.61 -11.09 8.57
C ALA A 154 -8.73 -10.13 9.77
N GLY A 155 -8.78 -8.81 9.51
CA GLY A 155 -8.86 -7.77 10.54
C GLY A 155 -10.08 -7.89 11.46
N GLN A 156 -11.17 -8.45 10.97
CA GLN A 156 -12.38 -8.69 11.74
C GLN A 156 -12.22 -9.71 12.88
N THR A 157 -11.09 -10.40 12.96
CA THR A 157 -10.81 -11.35 14.06
C THR A 157 -10.23 -10.67 15.29
N ALA A 158 -9.90 -9.37 15.21
CA ALA A 158 -9.44 -8.62 16.37
C ALA A 158 -10.54 -8.61 17.45
N PRO A 159 -10.19 -8.87 18.74
CA PRO A 159 -11.15 -8.78 19.81
C PRO A 159 -11.72 -7.37 19.92
N GLY A 160 -13.04 -7.26 20.20
CA GLY A 160 -13.74 -5.99 20.42
C GLY A 160 -13.44 -5.36 21.76
#